data_f93052a3bb1421d1e03961862c3ba0ae
#
_entry.id   f93052a3bb1421d1e03961862c3ba0ae
#
_cell.length_a   1.000
_cell.length_b   1.000
_cell.length_c   1.000
_cell.angle_alpha   90.00
_cell.angle_beta   90.00
_cell.angle_gamma   90.00
#
_symmetry.space_group_name_H-M   'P 1'
#
loop_
_entity.id
_entity.type
_entity.pdbx_description
1 polymer ?
#
loop_
_entity_poly.entity_id
_entity_poly.type
_entity_poly.pdbx_seq_one_letter_code
_entity_poly.pdbx_strand_id
1 'polypeptide(L)'
;MAIPGEPFDDCMSELHDAALARAGVTLDFFDAHTHLGHADPDGYTATPEEIVAGLDRGGQRRALIFPMQEPDGYAGPNDRAIAAAHGSGGRLEALARIDPKLGEAALVEAKRCLAAGARGFKLHPRSDAFDMPHPVVERVVALAHENRAPVLFHAGRGFPGLGEEVATMARRHPDARLILAHAGISDIGHLADVVAEAPNIFFDTSWWLVSDMLTLFGTVPPGRILYASDMPYGSARFSALRDLRCAFQVGLEGEMLRSIAGEQLARIVSGDEPIDFGPAPGLGGLGERDLVAERGTSYLAAACLLMFRGLDAAEPLSLARLALQHSKRPEVVAADALVQVAQQIAAEHPEQPLDVALPALGAQLVLGTPSAS
;
A
#
# COMPACT_ATOMS: atom_id res chain seq x y z
N MET A 1 -0.71 18.17 -5.53
CA MET A 1 -1.53 18.18 -4.30
C MET A 1 -0.63 17.73 -3.18
N ALA A 2 -0.52 18.50 -2.10
CA ALA A 2 0.27 18.10 -0.94
C ALA A 2 -0.35 16.85 -0.29
N ILE A 3 0.46 16.09 0.46
CA ILE A 3 -0.03 15.01 1.32
C ILE A 3 -1.23 15.54 2.12
N PRO A 4 -2.38 14.81 2.22
CA PRO A 4 -3.56 15.29 2.94
C PRO A 4 -3.17 15.86 4.31
N GLY A 5 -3.64 17.06 4.60
CA GLY A 5 -3.19 17.83 5.76
C GLY A 5 -3.74 17.33 7.09
N GLU A 6 -3.26 17.91 8.17
CA GLU A 6 -3.49 17.57 9.57
C GLU A 6 -4.95 17.29 10.00
N PRO A 7 -6.01 17.96 9.50
CA PRO A 7 -7.38 17.70 9.95
C PRO A 7 -7.89 16.28 9.70
N PHE A 8 -7.29 15.54 8.75
CA PHE A 8 -7.67 14.17 8.43
C PHE A 8 -7.07 13.17 9.36
N ASP A 9 -5.79 13.39 9.65
CA ASP A 9 -5.07 12.55 10.58
C ASP A 9 -5.73 12.61 11.96
N ASP A 10 -6.31 13.74 12.36
CA ASP A 10 -6.93 13.90 13.68
C ASP A 10 -8.19 13.05 13.87
N CYS A 11 -9.07 12.95 12.88
CA CYS A 11 -10.28 12.12 13.01
C CYS A 11 -9.97 10.61 13.09
N MET A 12 -8.77 10.19 12.63
CA MET A 12 -8.33 8.80 12.69
C MET A 12 -7.38 8.52 13.86
N SER A 13 -6.89 9.54 14.57
CA SER A 13 -5.85 9.38 15.60
C SER A 13 -6.30 8.47 16.75
N GLU A 14 -7.50 8.64 17.27
CA GLU A 14 -8.03 7.80 18.35
C GLU A 14 -8.15 6.33 17.95
N LEU A 15 -8.63 6.06 16.73
CA LEU A 15 -8.73 4.70 16.19
C LEU A 15 -7.35 4.08 15.96
N HIS A 16 -6.40 4.88 15.46
CA HIS A 16 -5.02 4.46 15.23
C HIS A 16 -4.32 4.13 16.55
N ASP A 17 -4.43 4.99 17.56
CA ASP A 17 -3.83 4.79 18.88
C ASP A 17 -4.43 3.56 19.58
N ALA A 18 -5.74 3.37 19.48
CA ALA A 18 -6.41 2.18 19.98
C ALA A 18 -5.91 0.90 19.28
N ALA A 19 -5.71 0.95 17.96
CA ALA A 19 -5.16 -0.20 17.22
C ALA A 19 -3.72 -0.51 17.61
N LEU A 20 -2.86 0.51 17.80
CA LEU A 20 -1.50 0.33 18.30
C LEU A 20 -1.47 -0.26 19.72
N ALA A 21 -2.32 0.26 20.61
CA ALA A 21 -2.44 -0.28 21.96
C ALA A 21 -2.88 -1.75 21.97
N ARG A 22 -3.83 -2.10 21.11
CA ARG A 22 -4.32 -3.49 20.97
C ARG A 22 -3.24 -4.43 20.42
N ALA A 23 -2.33 -3.96 19.57
CA ALA A 23 -1.25 -4.79 19.03
C ALA A 23 -0.39 -5.42 20.16
N GLY A 24 -0.27 -4.76 21.31
CA GLY A 24 0.43 -5.28 22.50
C GLY A 24 1.93 -5.50 22.31
N VAL A 25 2.48 -5.06 21.17
CA VAL A 25 3.91 -5.16 20.80
C VAL A 25 4.36 -3.84 20.17
N THR A 26 5.64 -3.53 20.30
CA THR A 26 6.22 -2.39 19.58
C THR A 26 6.30 -2.71 18.08
N LEU A 27 5.78 -1.82 17.26
CA LEU A 27 5.80 -1.91 15.81
C LEU A 27 6.79 -0.87 15.24
N ASP A 28 7.75 -1.34 14.48
CA ASP A 28 8.74 -0.50 13.77
C ASP A 28 8.34 -0.43 12.29
N PHE A 29 7.43 0.48 11.95
CA PHE A 29 6.91 0.58 10.60
C PHE A 29 8.00 0.98 9.60
N PHE A 30 8.12 0.17 8.55
CA PHE A 30 8.94 0.42 7.38
C PHE A 30 8.05 0.36 6.14
N ASP A 31 7.75 1.51 5.58
CA ASP A 31 6.84 1.67 4.44
C ASP A 31 7.46 1.16 3.14
N ALA A 32 6.84 0.19 2.50
CA ALA A 32 7.35 -0.43 1.28
C ALA A 32 7.08 0.39 0.01
N HIS A 33 6.22 1.45 0.09
CA HIS A 33 5.72 2.11 -1.11
C HIS A 33 5.49 3.61 -0.89
N THR A 34 6.49 4.42 -1.27
CA THR A 34 6.35 5.87 -1.28
C THR A 34 7.00 6.49 -2.51
N HIS A 35 6.39 7.54 -3.03
CA HIS A 35 6.82 8.20 -4.26
C HIS A 35 7.49 9.53 -3.99
N LEU A 36 8.56 9.81 -4.74
CA LEU A 36 9.33 11.06 -4.70
C LEU A 36 9.30 11.75 -6.06
N GLY A 37 8.99 13.04 -6.10
CA GLY A 37 9.03 13.80 -7.36
C GLY A 37 7.95 14.87 -7.46
N HIS A 38 7.78 15.42 -8.67
CA HIS A 38 6.88 16.54 -8.93
C HIS A 38 6.27 16.52 -10.35
N ALA A 39 6.49 15.45 -11.10
CA ALA A 39 5.99 15.34 -12.47
C ALA A 39 4.81 14.37 -12.62
N ASP A 40 4.10 14.10 -11.52
CA ASP A 40 2.91 13.27 -11.55
C ASP A 40 1.79 13.90 -12.40
N PRO A 41 1.15 13.15 -13.33
CA PRO A 41 0.10 13.68 -14.21
C PRO A 41 -1.13 14.21 -13.47
N ASP A 42 -1.43 13.69 -12.28
CA ASP A 42 -2.57 14.12 -11.47
C ASP A 42 -2.19 15.27 -10.51
N GLY A 43 -0.94 15.79 -10.62
CA GLY A 43 -0.45 16.95 -9.90
C GLY A 43 0.03 16.68 -8.48
N TYR A 44 0.24 15.41 -8.11
CA TYR A 44 0.87 15.07 -6.84
C TYR A 44 2.37 15.41 -6.84
N THR A 45 2.85 15.82 -5.69
CA THR A 45 4.28 16.11 -5.46
C THR A 45 4.70 15.57 -4.11
N ALA A 46 5.96 15.16 -3.99
CA ALA A 46 6.56 14.84 -2.69
C ALA A 46 8.07 15.13 -2.72
N THR A 47 8.55 15.87 -1.72
CA THR A 47 9.96 16.02 -1.40
C THR A 47 10.38 15.00 -0.33
N PRO A 48 11.68 14.75 -0.15
CA PRO A 48 12.15 13.88 0.94
C PRO A 48 11.68 14.34 2.32
N GLU A 49 11.66 15.65 2.55
CA GLU A 49 11.24 16.27 3.82
C GLU A 49 9.75 16.07 4.07
N GLU A 50 8.91 16.18 3.04
CA GLU A 50 7.46 15.93 3.13
C GLU A 50 7.16 14.46 3.41
N ILE A 51 7.91 13.52 2.80
CA ILE A 51 7.80 12.08 3.11
C ILE A 51 8.18 11.82 4.57
N VAL A 52 9.32 12.34 5.04
CA VAL A 52 9.75 12.18 6.44
C VAL A 52 8.72 12.79 7.41
N ALA A 53 8.18 13.96 7.10
CA ALA A 53 7.11 14.57 7.90
C ALA A 53 5.84 13.71 7.92
N GLY A 54 5.49 13.06 6.80
CA GLY A 54 4.38 12.09 6.72
C GLY A 54 4.62 10.87 7.61
N LEU A 55 5.83 10.33 7.60
CA LEU A 55 6.23 9.24 8.49
C LEU A 55 6.13 9.65 9.96
N ASP A 56 6.63 10.84 10.32
CA ASP A 56 6.60 11.35 11.70
C ASP A 56 5.16 11.51 12.21
N ARG A 57 4.24 12.04 11.39
CA ARG A 57 2.81 12.11 11.73
C ARG A 57 2.18 10.73 11.95
N GLY A 58 2.63 9.72 11.22
CA GLY A 58 2.20 8.33 11.39
C GLY A 58 2.92 7.56 12.48
N GLY A 59 3.89 8.18 13.20
CA GLY A 59 4.72 7.48 14.18
C GLY A 59 5.63 6.42 13.56
N GLN A 60 6.02 6.60 12.28
CA GLN A 60 6.75 5.61 11.50
C GLN A 60 8.21 5.97 11.33
N ARG A 61 9.04 4.95 11.13
CA ARG A 61 10.48 5.13 11.16
C ARG A 61 11.11 5.26 9.79
N ARG A 62 10.73 4.43 8.82
CA ARG A 62 11.43 4.29 7.54
C ARG A 62 10.49 4.13 6.36
N ALA A 63 10.96 4.50 5.18
CA ALA A 63 10.28 4.22 3.92
C ALA A 63 11.24 3.84 2.79
N LEU A 64 10.76 2.98 1.88
CA LEU A 64 11.29 2.87 0.52
C LEU A 64 10.74 4.02 -0.31
N ILE A 65 11.63 4.75 -0.98
CA ILE A 65 11.28 5.83 -1.91
C ILE A 65 11.70 5.46 -3.33
N PHE A 66 10.93 5.90 -4.30
CA PHE A 66 11.27 5.79 -5.72
C PHE A 66 10.63 6.93 -6.52
N PRO A 67 11.17 7.25 -7.72
CA PRO A 67 10.65 8.34 -8.53
C PRO A 67 9.18 8.15 -8.93
N MET A 68 8.41 9.24 -8.92
CA MET A 68 7.13 9.35 -9.62
C MET A 68 7.34 9.15 -11.14
N GLN A 69 6.28 9.23 -11.94
CA GLN A 69 6.41 9.26 -13.38
C GLN A 69 7.20 10.50 -13.81
N GLU A 70 8.20 10.29 -14.68
CA GLU A 70 9.04 11.37 -15.18
C GLU A 70 9.11 11.30 -16.71
N PRO A 71 8.64 12.33 -17.42
CA PRO A 71 8.56 12.32 -18.89
C PRO A 71 9.93 12.29 -19.56
N ASP A 72 10.96 12.85 -18.90
CA ASP A 72 12.32 12.99 -19.43
C ASP A 72 13.24 11.82 -19.03
N GLY A 73 12.66 10.75 -18.44
CA GLY A 73 13.38 9.55 -18.03
C GLY A 73 13.88 9.57 -16.59
N TYR A 74 14.47 8.46 -16.15
CA TYR A 74 14.68 8.20 -14.73
C TYR A 74 16.11 8.39 -14.19
N ALA A 75 17.11 8.67 -15.01
CA ALA A 75 18.51 8.78 -14.54
C ALA A 75 18.67 9.87 -13.47
N GLY A 76 18.22 11.11 -13.74
CA GLY A 76 18.27 12.19 -12.76
C GLY A 76 17.35 11.97 -11.55
N PRO A 77 16.07 11.54 -11.73
CA PRO A 77 15.19 11.18 -10.63
C PRO A 77 15.74 10.08 -9.73
N ASN A 78 16.35 9.03 -10.28
CA ASN A 78 17.02 7.98 -9.52
C ASN A 78 18.18 8.54 -8.69
N ASP A 79 19.01 9.44 -9.26
CA ASP A 79 20.08 10.09 -8.52
C ASP A 79 19.55 10.91 -7.33
N ARG A 80 18.43 11.64 -7.52
CA ARG A 80 17.78 12.39 -6.44
C ARG A 80 17.26 11.46 -5.33
N ALA A 81 16.63 10.34 -5.68
CA ALA A 81 16.13 9.38 -4.71
C ALA A 81 17.27 8.72 -3.91
N ILE A 82 18.35 8.32 -4.57
CA ILE A 82 19.56 7.76 -3.93
C ILE A 82 20.22 8.79 -3.02
N ALA A 83 20.36 10.04 -3.48
CA ALA A 83 20.90 11.12 -2.65
C ALA A 83 20.05 11.41 -1.43
N ALA A 84 18.71 11.42 -1.57
CA ALA A 84 17.78 11.58 -0.46
C ALA A 84 17.93 10.45 0.56
N ALA A 85 18.03 9.20 0.10
CA ALA A 85 18.27 8.05 0.97
C ALA A 85 19.57 8.21 1.77
N HIS A 86 20.69 8.56 1.12
CA HIS A 86 21.98 8.79 1.78
C HIS A 86 21.94 9.93 2.80
N GLY A 87 21.19 11.00 2.50
CA GLY A 87 21.07 12.18 3.38
C GLY A 87 20.09 12.02 4.55
N SER A 88 19.26 10.98 4.54
CA SER A 88 18.13 10.82 5.46
C SER A 88 18.48 10.32 6.87
N GLY A 89 19.73 9.97 7.14
CA GLY A 89 20.13 9.35 8.40
C GLY A 89 19.48 7.96 8.62
N GLY A 90 19.17 7.23 7.53
CA GLY A 90 18.56 5.90 7.58
C GLY A 90 17.02 5.90 7.64
N ARG A 91 16.39 7.06 7.43
CA ARG A 91 14.93 7.19 7.35
C ARG A 91 14.37 6.74 6.00
N LEU A 92 15.14 6.91 4.93
CA LEU A 92 14.74 6.61 3.55
C LEU A 92 15.72 5.63 2.92
N GLU A 93 15.21 4.70 2.13
CA GLU A 93 15.99 3.80 1.29
C GLU A 93 15.43 3.85 -0.14
N ALA A 94 16.29 3.84 -1.16
CA ALA A 94 15.87 4.11 -2.54
C ALA A 94 15.72 2.83 -3.36
N LEU A 95 14.64 2.72 -4.14
CA LEU A 95 14.54 1.86 -5.32
C LEU A 95 14.75 2.70 -6.57
N ALA A 96 15.47 2.16 -7.55
CA ALA A 96 15.60 2.79 -8.85
C ALA A 96 14.40 2.46 -9.73
N ARG A 97 13.72 3.48 -10.29
CA ARG A 97 12.69 3.25 -11.29
C ARG A 97 13.34 3.03 -12.66
N ILE A 98 12.94 1.96 -13.32
CA ILE A 98 13.54 1.51 -14.59
C ILE A 98 12.46 1.49 -15.69
N ASP A 99 12.74 2.13 -16.83
CA ASP A 99 11.92 2.04 -18.04
C ASP A 99 12.47 0.94 -18.97
N PRO A 100 11.81 -0.22 -19.07
CA PRO A 100 12.29 -1.34 -19.90
C PRO A 100 12.35 -1.03 -21.40
N LYS A 101 11.61 -0.03 -21.87
CA LYS A 101 11.59 0.36 -23.29
C LYS A 101 12.94 0.89 -23.78
N LEU A 102 13.80 1.30 -22.86
CA LEU A 102 15.17 1.77 -23.18
C LEU A 102 16.15 0.63 -23.51
N GLY A 103 15.72 -0.63 -23.45
CA GLY A 103 16.55 -1.78 -23.85
C GLY A 103 17.82 -1.91 -23.02
N GLU A 104 18.98 -1.97 -23.66
CA GLU A 104 20.28 -2.09 -22.96
C GLU A 104 20.57 -0.90 -22.05
N ALA A 105 20.13 0.31 -22.38
CA ALA A 105 20.32 1.48 -21.53
C ALA A 105 19.60 1.33 -20.18
N ALA A 106 18.43 0.68 -20.15
CA ALA A 106 17.72 0.36 -18.90
C ALA A 106 18.55 -0.53 -17.97
N LEU A 107 19.28 -1.51 -18.53
CA LEU A 107 20.11 -2.42 -17.74
C LEU A 107 21.42 -1.76 -17.27
N VAL A 108 21.97 -0.88 -18.08
CA VAL A 108 23.12 -0.05 -17.67
C VAL A 108 22.71 0.84 -16.49
N GLU A 109 21.55 1.47 -16.59
CA GLU A 109 21.00 2.31 -15.52
C GLU A 109 20.70 1.49 -14.25
N ALA A 110 20.08 0.32 -14.36
CA ALA A 110 19.82 -0.56 -13.25
C ALA A 110 21.10 -0.93 -12.48
N LYS A 111 22.15 -1.34 -13.19
CA LYS A 111 23.46 -1.64 -12.59
C LYS A 111 24.09 -0.43 -11.94
N ARG A 112 24.03 0.72 -12.61
CA ARG A 112 24.55 1.99 -12.09
C ARG A 112 23.90 2.38 -10.77
N CYS A 113 22.55 2.27 -10.69
CA CYS A 113 21.80 2.62 -9.50
C CYS A 113 22.11 1.68 -8.32
N LEU A 114 22.22 0.36 -8.54
CA LEU A 114 22.65 -0.57 -7.49
C LEU A 114 24.05 -0.21 -6.97
N ALA A 115 24.99 0.07 -7.86
CA ALA A 115 26.35 0.48 -7.48
C ALA A 115 26.37 1.83 -6.73
N ALA A 116 25.38 2.70 -6.97
CA ALA A 116 25.21 3.97 -6.28
C ALA A 116 24.45 3.86 -4.96
N GLY A 117 23.96 2.67 -4.57
CA GLY A 117 23.31 2.42 -3.28
C GLY A 117 21.78 2.26 -3.32
N ALA A 118 21.16 2.18 -4.50
CA ALA A 118 19.78 1.74 -4.61
C ALA A 118 19.65 0.29 -4.10
N ARG A 119 18.54 0.00 -3.38
CA ARG A 119 18.28 -1.32 -2.78
C ARG A 119 17.68 -2.31 -3.76
N GLY A 120 17.14 -1.83 -4.87
CA GLY A 120 16.44 -2.66 -5.85
C GLY A 120 15.75 -1.78 -6.89
N PHE A 121 14.64 -2.28 -7.46
CA PHE A 121 14.02 -1.67 -8.62
C PHE A 121 12.52 -1.45 -8.42
N LYS A 122 11.99 -0.38 -9.05
CA LYS A 122 10.56 -0.14 -9.29
C LYS A 122 10.28 -0.29 -10.76
N LEU A 123 9.23 -1.06 -11.09
CA LEU A 123 8.71 -1.22 -12.44
C LEU A 123 7.22 -0.82 -12.45
N HIS A 124 6.82 -0.03 -13.45
CA HIS A 124 5.45 0.48 -13.52
C HIS A 124 4.85 0.28 -14.92
N PRO A 125 4.34 -0.94 -15.25
CA PRO A 125 3.85 -1.26 -16.60
C PRO A 125 2.85 -0.24 -17.13
N ARG A 126 1.91 0.19 -16.29
CA ARG A 126 0.85 1.12 -16.70
C ARG A 126 1.37 2.53 -17.03
N SER A 127 2.09 3.19 -16.12
CA SER A 127 2.52 4.59 -16.36
C SER A 127 3.68 4.69 -17.33
N ASP A 128 4.56 3.66 -17.36
CA ASP A 128 5.67 3.62 -18.31
C ASP A 128 5.29 2.97 -19.64
N ALA A 129 4.02 2.53 -19.78
CA ALA A 129 3.42 2.01 -21.02
C ALA A 129 4.27 0.90 -21.67
N PHE A 130 4.52 -0.18 -20.94
CA PHE A 130 5.12 -1.39 -21.47
C PHE A 130 4.28 -2.62 -21.12
N ASP A 131 4.29 -3.62 -22.01
CA ASP A 131 3.55 -4.85 -21.84
C ASP A 131 4.38 -5.92 -21.13
N MET A 132 3.70 -6.91 -20.55
CA MET A 132 4.29 -8.11 -19.98
C MET A 132 3.82 -9.34 -20.79
N PRO A 133 4.69 -10.36 -21.00
CA PRO A 133 6.10 -10.43 -20.61
C PRO A 133 7.01 -9.48 -21.42
N HIS A 134 8.09 -8.99 -20.80
CA HIS A 134 9.04 -8.09 -21.45
C HIS A 134 10.49 -8.56 -21.24
N PRO A 135 11.32 -8.71 -22.31
CA PRO A 135 12.65 -9.31 -22.18
C PRO A 135 13.63 -8.51 -21.33
N VAL A 136 13.49 -7.17 -21.26
CA VAL A 136 14.32 -6.34 -20.39
C VAL A 136 13.88 -6.45 -18.93
N VAL A 137 12.58 -6.60 -18.66
CA VAL A 137 12.07 -6.87 -17.30
C VAL A 137 12.65 -8.17 -16.77
N GLU A 138 12.65 -9.24 -17.56
CA GLU A 138 13.27 -10.54 -17.18
C GLU A 138 14.75 -10.36 -16.79
N ARG A 139 15.49 -9.53 -17.52
CA ARG A 139 16.91 -9.25 -17.24
C ARG A 139 17.11 -8.37 -16.00
N VAL A 140 16.19 -7.44 -15.72
CA VAL A 140 16.18 -6.66 -14.47
C VAL A 140 15.91 -7.58 -13.27
N VAL A 141 14.96 -8.51 -13.40
CA VAL A 141 14.69 -9.52 -12.36
C VAL A 141 15.87 -10.48 -12.18
N ALA A 142 16.54 -10.88 -13.26
CA ALA A 142 17.77 -11.68 -13.17
C ALA A 142 18.89 -10.92 -12.41
N LEU A 143 19.06 -9.62 -12.67
CA LEU A 143 19.99 -8.78 -11.92
C LEU A 143 19.59 -8.66 -10.44
N ALA A 144 18.30 -8.57 -10.15
CA ALA A 144 17.79 -8.58 -8.78
C ALA A 144 18.06 -9.92 -8.08
N HIS A 145 17.91 -11.04 -8.79
CA HIS A 145 18.25 -12.38 -8.29
C HIS A 145 19.73 -12.48 -7.90
N GLU A 146 20.65 -12.03 -8.78
CA GLU A 146 22.09 -12.02 -8.50
C GLU A 146 22.46 -11.20 -7.25
N ASN A 147 21.65 -10.19 -6.89
CA ASN A 147 21.90 -9.28 -5.79
C ASN A 147 20.95 -9.50 -4.59
N ARG A 148 20.06 -10.49 -4.63
CA ARG A 148 19.01 -10.74 -3.64
C ARG A 148 18.15 -9.50 -3.36
N ALA A 149 17.95 -8.69 -4.39
CA ALA A 149 17.34 -7.37 -4.31
C ALA A 149 15.81 -7.43 -4.55
N PRO A 150 15.04 -6.48 -3.99
CA PRO A 150 13.62 -6.34 -4.30
C PRO A 150 13.37 -5.75 -5.69
N VAL A 151 12.29 -6.22 -6.32
CA VAL A 151 11.68 -5.61 -7.51
C VAL A 151 10.21 -5.36 -7.21
N LEU A 152 9.82 -4.10 -7.09
CA LEU A 152 8.46 -3.69 -6.82
C LEU A 152 7.74 -3.38 -8.13
N PHE A 153 6.72 -4.19 -8.44
CA PHE A 153 5.84 -4.03 -9.59
C PHE A 153 4.58 -3.26 -9.21
N HIS A 154 4.20 -2.26 -10.00
CA HIS A 154 2.84 -1.76 -9.90
C HIS A 154 1.86 -2.84 -10.36
N ALA A 155 1.04 -3.34 -9.45
CA ALA A 155 0.07 -4.42 -9.67
C ALA A 155 -1.38 -3.95 -9.34
N GLY A 156 -1.63 -2.67 -9.53
CA GLY A 156 -2.93 -2.04 -9.35
C GLY A 156 -3.86 -2.27 -10.57
N ARG A 157 -4.92 -1.47 -10.65
CA ARG A 157 -5.93 -1.59 -11.69
C ARG A 157 -5.36 -1.51 -13.11
N GLY A 158 -5.93 -2.30 -14.00
CA GLY A 158 -5.73 -2.19 -15.44
C GLY A 158 -4.56 -2.97 -16.00
N PHE A 159 -4.04 -3.95 -15.26
CA PHE A 159 -2.98 -4.83 -15.75
C PHE A 159 -3.27 -6.31 -15.41
N PRO A 160 -4.29 -6.94 -16.06
CA PRO A 160 -4.61 -8.34 -15.81
C PRO A 160 -3.48 -9.25 -16.28
N GLY A 161 -3.27 -10.37 -15.57
CA GLY A 161 -2.27 -11.38 -15.91
C GLY A 161 -0.84 -11.06 -15.46
N LEU A 162 -0.61 -9.92 -14.84
CA LEU A 162 0.71 -9.57 -14.29
C LEU A 162 1.18 -10.58 -13.25
N GLY A 163 0.26 -11.04 -12.41
CA GLY A 163 0.57 -11.99 -11.35
C GLY A 163 1.11 -13.31 -11.86
N GLU A 164 0.58 -13.86 -12.95
CA GLU A 164 1.06 -15.09 -13.57
C GLU A 164 2.47 -14.91 -14.17
N GLU A 165 2.72 -13.77 -14.82
CA GLU A 165 4.04 -13.43 -15.33
C GLU A 165 5.07 -13.27 -14.21
N VAL A 166 4.71 -12.58 -13.12
CA VAL A 166 5.57 -12.44 -11.94
C VAL A 166 5.83 -13.79 -11.27
N ALA A 167 4.82 -14.65 -11.16
CA ALA A 167 4.98 -16.00 -10.64
C ALA A 167 5.93 -16.86 -11.51
N THR A 168 5.86 -16.69 -12.82
CA THR A 168 6.77 -17.37 -13.75
C THR A 168 8.22 -16.87 -13.56
N MET A 169 8.43 -15.57 -13.41
CA MET A 169 9.75 -15.00 -13.10
C MET A 169 10.25 -15.41 -11.71
N ALA A 170 9.36 -15.47 -10.71
CA ALA A 170 9.71 -15.91 -9.36
C ALA A 170 10.31 -17.31 -9.32
N ARG A 171 9.73 -18.23 -10.07
CA ARG A 171 10.25 -19.62 -10.20
C ARG A 171 11.61 -19.69 -10.88
N ARG A 172 11.89 -18.81 -11.86
CA ARG A 172 13.18 -18.75 -12.57
C ARG A 172 14.27 -18.06 -11.76
N HIS A 173 13.88 -17.12 -10.92
CA HIS A 173 14.78 -16.23 -10.18
C HIS A 173 14.47 -16.27 -8.67
N PRO A 174 14.72 -17.40 -7.99
CA PRO A 174 14.26 -17.64 -6.61
C PRO A 174 14.86 -16.70 -5.55
N ASP A 175 16.03 -16.10 -5.81
CA ASP A 175 16.63 -15.13 -4.89
C ASP A 175 16.19 -13.67 -5.15
N ALA A 176 15.51 -13.36 -6.26
CA ALA A 176 14.85 -12.08 -6.41
C ALA A 176 13.66 -11.97 -5.43
N ARG A 177 13.43 -10.78 -4.88
CA ARG A 177 12.32 -10.51 -3.96
C ARG A 177 11.26 -9.71 -4.73
N LEU A 178 10.24 -10.39 -5.28
CA LEU A 178 9.27 -9.76 -6.16
C LEU A 178 8.08 -9.26 -5.34
N ILE A 179 7.87 -7.95 -5.33
CA ILE A 179 6.80 -7.28 -4.56
C ILE A 179 5.72 -6.84 -5.54
N LEU A 180 4.50 -7.30 -5.33
CA LEU A 180 3.31 -6.87 -6.04
C LEU A 180 2.63 -5.74 -5.24
N ALA A 181 2.65 -4.54 -5.78
CA ALA A 181 2.03 -3.38 -5.18
C ALA A 181 0.49 -3.49 -5.14
N HIS A 182 -0.13 -2.67 -4.27
CA HIS A 182 -1.59 -2.53 -4.18
C HIS A 182 -2.30 -3.87 -3.93
N ALA A 183 -1.75 -4.69 -3.02
CA ALA A 183 -2.27 -6.02 -2.69
C ALA A 183 -2.33 -6.99 -3.89
N GLY A 184 -1.72 -6.67 -5.02
CA GLY A 184 -1.84 -7.45 -6.25
C GLY A 184 -3.29 -7.58 -6.74
N ILE A 185 -4.11 -6.54 -6.57
CA ILE A 185 -5.58 -6.58 -6.70
C ILE A 185 -6.09 -7.08 -8.05
N SER A 186 -5.31 -6.90 -9.13
CA SER A 186 -5.71 -7.39 -10.45
C SER A 186 -5.82 -8.91 -10.50
N ASP A 187 -5.06 -9.61 -9.68
CA ASP A 187 -4.87 -11.06 -9.74
C ASP A 187 -4.99 -11.75 -8.37
N ILE A 188 -5.39 -11.05 -7.31
CA ILE A 188 -5.32 -11.54 -5.92
C ILE A 188 -6.03 -12.89 -5.72
N GLY A 189 -7.14 -13.13 -6.40
CA GLY A 189 -7.88 -14.39 -6.33
C GLY A 189 -7.12 -15.60 -6.90
N HIS A 190 -6.20 -15.36 -7.84
CA HIS A 190 -5.35 -16.39 -8.45
C HIS A 190 -4.03 -16.54 -7.68
N LEU A 191 -3.47 -15.43 -7.23
CA LEU A 191 -2.15 -15.40 -6.59
C LEU A 191 -2.10 -16.11 -5.24
N ALA A 192 -3.21 -16.19 -4.51
CA ALA A 192 -3.28 -16.95 -3.27
C ALA A 192 -2.84 -18.41 -3.44
N ASP A 193 -3.21 -19.05 -4.56
CA ASP A 193 -2.82 -20.41 -4.87
C ASP A 193 -1.33 -20.52 -5.29
N VAL A 194 -0.82 -19.50 -5.99
CA VAL A 194 0.54 -19.48 -6.54
C VAL A 194 1.60 -19.15 -5.49
N VAL A 195 1.25 -18.33 -4.48
CA VAL A 195 2.18 -17.88 -3.43
C VAL A 195 2.80 -19.04 -2.66
N ALA A 196 2.07 -20.13 -2.48
CA ALA A 196 2.60 -21.34 -1.85
C ALA A 196 3.78 -21.96 -2.62
N GLU A 197 3.78 -21.83 -3.96
CA GLU A 197 4.82 -22.37 -4.84
C GLU A 197 5.95 -21.36 -5.16
N ALA A 198 5.73 -20.08 -4.88
CA ALA A 198 6.66 -19.00 -5.16
C ALA A 198 6.99 -18.20 -3.87
N PRO A 199 7.88 -18.72 -3.00
CA PRO A 199 8.16 -18.16 -1.68
C PRO A 199 8.84 -16.78 -1.72
N ASN A 200 9.27 -16.30 -2.87
CA ASN A 200 9.91 -15.02 -3.11
C ASN A 200 8.96 -13.95 -3.68
N ILE A 201 7.64 -14.21 -3.68
CA ILE A 201 6.62 -13.20 -3.99
C ILE A 201 6.09 -12.59 -2.68
N PHE A 202 5.98 -11.27 -2.66
CA PHE A 202 5.46 -10.46 -1.57
C PHE A 202 4.39 -9.51 -2.07
N PHE A 203 3.56 -8.99 -1.17
CA PHE A 203 2.49 -8.04 -1.48
C PHE A 203 2.63 -6.83 -0.58
N ASP A 204 2.63 -5.64 -1.16
CA ASP A 204 2.49 -4.44 -0.36
C ASP A 204 1.01 -4.07 -0.14
N THR A 205 0.73 -3.41 0.96
CA THR A 205 -0.63 -3.09 1.38
C THR A 205 -1.12 -1.75 0.88
N SER A 206 -0.48 -1.12 -0.09
CA SER A 206 -0.80 0.21 -0.61
C SER A 206 -2.14 0.26 -1.39
N TRP A 207 -3.22 -0.24 -0.79
CA TRP A 207 -4.56 -0.29 -1.36
C TRP A 207 -5.62 0.13 -0.34
N TRP A 208 -6.74 0.65 -0.78
CA TRP A 208 -7.72 1.30 0.08
C TRP A 208 -9.01 0.47 0.32
N LEU A 209 -9.38 -0.44 -0.58
CA LEU A 209 -10.65 -1.16 -0.48
C LEU A 209 -10.54 -2.28 0.57
N VAL A 210 -11.37 -2.18 1.61
CA VAL A 210 -11.30 -3.07 2.78
C VAL A 210 -11.54 -4.54 2.41
N SER A 211 -12.43 -4.83 1.45
CA SER A 211 -12.67 -6.20 1.00
C SER A 211 -11.45 -6.85 0.36
N ASP A 212 -10.68 -6.09 -0.44
CA ASP A 212 -9.45 -6.57 -1.05
C ASP A 212 -8.36 -6.78 0.01
N MET A 213 -8.26 -5.84 0.97
CA MET A 213 -7.32 -5.97 2.09
C MET A 213 -7.64 -7.18 2.97
N LEU A 214 -8.90 -7.43 3.30
CA LEU A 214 -9.31 -8.63 4.04
C LEU A 214 -9.03 -9.92 3.25
N THR A 215 -9.20 -9.87 1.93
CA THR A 215 -8.81 -10.99 1.06
C THR A 215 -7.31 -11.23 1.13
N LEU A 216 -6.48 -10.18 1.00
CA LEU A 216 -5.02 -10.29 1.14
C LEU A 216 -4.64 -10.93 2.48
N PHE A 217 -5.09 -10.32 3.60
CA PHE A 217 -4.73 -10.76 4.95
C PHE A 217 -5.24 -12.17 5.27
N GLY A 218 -6.38 -12.58 4.70
CA GLY A 218 -6.97 -13.90 4.93
C GLY A 218 -6.40 -15.01 4.04
N THR A 219 -5.89 -14.70 2.84
CA THR A 219 -5.52 -15.72 1.84
C THR A 219 -4.03 -15.77 1.53
N VAL A 220 -3.26 -14.77 1.95
CA VAL A 220 -1.80 -14.71 1.76
C VAL A 220 -1.10 -15.00 3.10
N PRO A 221 -0.03 -15.82 3.11
CA PRO A 221 0.77 -16.06 4.31
C PRO A 221 1.29 -14.75 4.94
N PRO A 222 1.23 -14.56 6.27
CA PRO A 222 1.62 -13.30 6.92
C PRO A 222 3.05 -12.85 6.59
N GLY A 223 3.98 -13.80 6.42
CA GLY A 223 5.35 -13.52 6.01
C GLY A 223 5.51 -13.01 4.57
N ARG A 224 4.43 -12.84 3.82
CA ARG A 224 4.44 -12.30 2.45
C ARG A 224 3.79 -10.93 2.33
N ILE A 225 3.28 -10.39 3.44
CA ILE A 225 2.58 -9.10 3.49
C ILE A 225 3.54 -8.03 4.01
N LEU A 226 3.61 -6.89 3.32
CA LEU A 226 4.46 -5.76 3.63
C LEU A 226 3.62 -4.50 3.81
N TYR A 227 3.77 -3.82 4.92
CA TYR A 227 3.13 -2.55 5.17
C TYR A 227 3.50 -1.52 4.09
N ALA A 228 2.51 -0.75 3.61
CA ALA A 228 2.71 0.30 2.62
C ALA A 228 1.61 1.37 2.64
N SER A 229 2.00 2.63 2.47
CA SER A 229 1.09 3.78 2.51
C SER A 229 0.67 4.32 1.16
N ASP A 230 1.50 4.18 0.13
CA ASP A 230 1.38 4.86 -1.16
C ASP A 230 1.48 6.39 -1.07
N MET A 231 2.22 6.93 -0.07
CA MET A 231 2.44 8.38 0.00
C MET A 231 3.10 8.92 -1.27
N PRO A 232 2.68 10.09 -1.79
CA PRO A 232 1.70 11.04 -1.25
C PRO A 232 0.24 10.75 -1.64
N TYR A 233 -0.05 9.67 -2.36
CA TYR A 233 -1.42 9.30 -2.76
C TYR A 233 -2.25 8.78 -1.58
N GLY A 234 -1.59 8.28 -0.53
CA GLY A 234 -2.19 7.78 0.70
C GLY A 234 -1.61 8.42 1.96
N SER A 235 -2.05 7.95 3.13
CA SER A 235 -1.62 8.42 4.45
C SER A 235 -0.96 7.30 5.24
N ALA A 236 0.22 7.58 5.80
CA ALA A 236 0.96 6.65 6.65
C ALA A 236 0.12 6.19 7.86
N ARG A 237 -0.55 7.12 8.56
CA ARG A 237 -1.40 6.82 9.73
C ARG A 237 -2.60 5.96 9.35
N PHE A 238 -3.35 6.35 8.30
CA PHE A 238 -4.51 5.58 7.86
C PHE A 238 -4.13 4.18 7.41
N SER A 239 -3.02 4.03 6.67
CA SER A 239 -2.56 2.73 6.21
C SER A 239 -2.16 1.80 7.35
N ALA A 240 -1.47 2.31 8.38
CA ALA A 240 -1.16 1.54 9.59
C ALA A 240 -2.44 1.09 10.32
N LEU A 241 -3.41 2.01 10.51
CA LEU A 241 -4.71 1.68 11.09
C LEU A 241 -5.44 0.60 10.30
N ARG A 242 -5.49 0.74 8.97
CA ARG A 242 -6.14 -0.22 8.07
C ARG A 242 -5.52 -1.60 8.20
N ASP A 243 -4.19 -1.68 8.13
CA ASP A 243 -3.49 -2.95 8.16
C ASP A 243 -3.63 -3.65 9.51
N LEU A 244 -3.52 -2.91 10.62
CA LEU A 244 -3.73 -3.47 11.95
C LEU A 244 -5.15 -4.00 12.13
N ARG A 245 -6.16 -3.24 11.71
CA ARG A 245 -7.56 -3.69 11.82
C ARG A 245 -7.84 -4.92 10.95
N CYS A 246 -7.32 -4.96 9.72
CA CYS A 246 -7.46 -6.14 8.86
C CYS A 246 -6.72 -7.36 9.45
N ALA A 247 -5.51 -7.17 9.97
CA ALA A 247 -4.75 -8.22 10.64
C ALA A 247 -5.50 -8.79 11.85
N PHE A 248 -6.04 -7.92 12.73
CA PHE A 248 -6.84 -8.36 13.88
C PHE A 248 -8.11 -9.10 13.46
N GLN A 249 -8.77 -8.64 12.39
CA GLN A 249 -10.00 -9.27 11.90
C GLN A 249 -9.79 -10.72 11.48
N VAL A 250 -8.61 -11.04 10.95
CA VAL A 250 -8.23 -12.41 10.55
C VAL A 250 -7.43 -13.16 11.63
N GLY A 251 -7.21 -12.56 12.80
CA GLY A 251 -6.58 -13.21 13.96
C GLY A 251 -5.05 -13.17 13.95
N LEU A 252 -4.40 -12.23 13.25
CA LEU A 252 -2.95 -12.07 13.31
C LEU A 252 -2.52 -11.27 14.54
N GLU A 253 -1.44 -11.70 15.20
CA GLU A 253 -0.97 -11.16 16.48
C GLU A 253 0.58 -11.18 16.56
N GLY A 254 1.13 -10.45 17.53
CA GLY A 254 2.51 -10.56 17.98
C GLY A 254 3.57 -10.40 16.89
N GLU A 255 4.37 -11.44 16.68
CA GLU A 255 5.48 -11.46 15.71
C GLU A 255 5.01 -11.24 14.26
N MET A 256 3.82 -11.73 13.90
CA MET A 256 3.28 -11.54 12.57
C MET A 256 3.00 -10.06 12.29
N LEU A 257 2.50 -9.31 13.28
CA LEU A 257 2.31 -7.86 13.16
C LEU A 257 3.65 -7.13 13.03
N ARG A 258 4.68 -7.50 13.78
CA ARG A 258 6.02 -6.91 13.63
C ARG A 258 6.61 -7.17 12.25
N SER A 259 6.45 -8.38 11.76
CA SER A 259 6.90 -8.76 10.43
C SER A 259 6.25 -7.89 9.35
N ILE A 260 4.91 -7.80 9.37
CA ILE A 260 4.14 -7.01 8.41
C ILE A 260 4.50 -5.53 8.52
N ALA A 261 4.62 -5.00 9.74
CA ALA A 261 4.93 -3.59 9.96
C ALA A 261 6.28 -3.18 9.36
N GLY A 262 7.32 -4.03 9.41
CA GLY A 262 8.60 -3.61 8.84
C GLY A 262 9.73 -4.62 8.92
N GLU A 263 9.71 -5.62 9.82
CA GLU A 263 10.83 -6.55 9.94
C GLU A 263 11.06 -7.36 8.67
N GLN A 264 9.98 -7.78 8.00
CA GLN A 264 10.07 -8.51 6.74
C GLN A 264 10.69 -7.65 5.64
N LEU A 265 10.22 -6.41 5.50
CA LEU A 265 10.78 -5.50 4.51
C LEU A 265 12.26 -5.20 4.78
N ALA A 266 12.65 -5.02 6.04
CA ALA A 266 14.04 -4.81 6.41
C ALA A 266 14.94 -5.97 5.95
N ARG A 267 14.49 -7.20 6.12
CA ARG A 267 15.20 -8.42 5.66
C ARG A 267 15.28 -8.46 4.13
N ILE A 268 14.18 -8.18 3.45
CA ILE A 268 14.12 -8.14 1.98
C ILE A 268 15.14 -7.15 1.42
N VAL A 269 15.18 -5.94 1.98
CA VAL A 269 16.08 -4.86 1.52
C VAL A 269 17.55 -5.16 1.84
N SER A 270 17.81 -5.90 2.92
CA SER A 270 19.17 -6.34 3.29
C SER A 270 19.65 -7.60 2.56
N GLY A 271 18.77 -8.24 1.75
CA GLY A 271 19.07 -9.51 1.09
C GLY A 271 19.08 -10.72 2.01
N ASP A 272 18.54 -10.57 3.24
CA ASP A 272 18.41 -11.66 4.22
C ASP A 272 17.29 -12.63 3.83
N GLU A 273 17.29 -13.82 4.46
CA GLU A 273 16.20 -14.77 4.27
C GLU A 273 14.89 -14.24 4.87
N PRO A 274 13.77 -14.27 4.11
CA PRO A 274 12.47 -13.88 4.62
C PRO A 274 12.01 -14.75 5.81
N ILE A 275 11.21 -14.14 6.69
CA ILE A 275 10.55 -14.88 7.77
C ILE A 275 9.35 -15.62 7.18
N ASP A 276 9.19 -16.89 7.58
CA ASP A 276 8.02 -17.69 7.24
C ASP A 276 7.19 -17.96 8.50
N PHE A 277 5.89 -17.65 8.46
CA PHE A 277 4.94 -17.91 9.54
C PHE A 277 3.96 -19.05 9.20
N GLY A 278 4.27 -19.82 8.16
CA GLY A 278 3.38 -20.86 7.69
C GLY A 278 2.22 -20.33 6.83
N PRO A 279 1.14 -21.10 6.70
CA PRO A 279 0.04 -20.79 5.76
C PRO A 279 -0.76 -19.55 6.18
N ALA A 280 -1.55 -19.05 5.24
CA ALA A 280 -2.51 -17.97 5.48
C ALA A 280 -3.55 -18.40 6.55
N PRO A 281 -4.08 -17.43 7.35
CA PRO A 281 -5.05 -17.73 8.41
C PRO A 281 -6.41 -18.22 7.88
N GLY A 282 -6.73 -17.92 6.63
CA GLY A 282 -8.03 -18.22 6.03
C GLY A 282 -9.08 -17.16 6.29
N LEU A 283 -10.20 -17.25 5.58
CA LEU A 283 -11.31 -16.30 5.68
C LEU A 283 -12.36 -16.68 6.75
N GLY A 284 -12.17 -17.79 7.46
CA GLY A 284 -13.11 -18.27 8.46
C GLY A 284 -13.31 -17.34 9.66
N GLY A 285 -12.30 -16.52 9.99
CA GLY A 285 -12.34 -15.51 11.06
C GLY A 285 -13.15 -14.26 10.75
N LEU A 286 -13.63 -14.08 9.50
CA LEU A 286 -14.38 -12.89 9.11
C LEU A 286 -15.79 -12.81 9.74
N GLY A 287 -16.31 -13.92 10.27
CA GLY A 287 -17.62 -13.98 10.92
C GLY A 287 -18.80 -13.91 9.96
N GLU A 288 -20.01 -13.84 10.52
CA GLU A 288 -21.22 -13.63 9.73
C GLU A 288 -21.30 -12.18 9.22
N ARG A 289 -21.71 -12.03 7.96
CA ARG A 289 -21.89 -10.71 7.36
C ARG A 289 -23.17 -10.05 7.81
N ASP A 290 -23.08 -8.80 8.22
CA ASP A 290 -24.22 -7.96 8.58
C ASP A 290 -24.67 -7.13 7.37
N LEU A 291 -25.91 -7.33 6.92
CA LEU A 291 -26.48 -6.61 5.79
C LEU A 291 -26.51 -5.08 5.98
N VAL A 292 -26.64 -4.58 7.20
CA VAL A 292 -26.60 -3.14 7.48
C VAL A 292 -25.19 -2.60 7.22
N ALA A 293 -24.19 -3.29 7.77
CA ALA A 293 -22.77 -2.93 7.54
C ALA A 293 -22.39 -3.06 6.06
N GLU A 294 -22.81 -4.13 5.37
CA GLU A 294 -22.56 -4.32 3.94
C GLU A 294 -23.14 -3.21 3.07
N ARG A 295 -24.39 -2.79 3.37
CA ARG A 295 -25.00 -1.65 2.65
C ARG A 295 -24.22 -0.37 2.87
N GLY A 296 -23.85 -0.07 4.12
CA GLY A 296 -23.00 1.08 4.46
C GLY A 296 -21.66 1.04 3.71
N THR A 297 -20.96 -0.09 3.77
CA THR A 297 -19.68 -0.31 3.08
C THR A 297 -19.80 -0.12 1.56
N SER A 298 -20.87 -0.63 0.95
CA SER A 298 -21.11 -0.50 -0.51
C SER A 298 -21.28 0.96 -0.94
N TYR A 299 -22.07 1.73 -0.21
CA TYR A 299 -22.24 3.16 -0.50
C TYR A 299 -20.98 3.96 -0.24
N LEU A 300 -20.22 3.65 0.81
CA LEU A 300 -18.95 4.28 1.10
C LEU A 300 -17.90 3.98 0.03
N ALA A 301 -17.85 2.74 -0.48
CA ALA A 301 -16.97 2.39 -1.60
C ALA A 301 -17.33 3.20 -2.87
N ALA A 302 -18.62 3.35 -3.16
CA ALA A 302 -19.08 4.18 -4.27
C ALA A 302 -18.69 5.66 -4.07
N ALA A 303 -18.87 6.20 -2.86
CA ALA A 303 -18.47 7.56 -2.51
C ALA A 303 -16.96 7.77 -2.74
N CYS A 304 -16.12 6.89 -2.20
CA CYS A 304 -14.67 6.97 -2.39
C CYS A 304 -14.26 6.93 -3.87
N LEU A 305 -14.89 6.04 -4.67
CA LEU A 305 -14.62 5.96 -6.11
C LEU A 305 -14.94 7.26 -6.85
N LEU A 306 -16.02 7.95 -6.48
CA LEU A 306 -16.37 9.25 -7.05
C LEU A 306 -15.36 10.32 -6.63
N MET A 307 -15.03 10.39 -5.33
CA MET A 307 -14.08 11.36 -4.79
C MET A 307 -12.68 11.22 -5.42
N PHE A 308 -12.19 10.00 -5.61
CA PHE A 308 -10.92 9.75 -6.32
C PHE A 308 -10.92 10.14 -7.79
N ARG A 309 -12.09 10.42 -8.36
CA ARG A 309 -12.26 10.94 -9.72
C ARG A 309 -12.59 12.43 -9.76
N GLY A 310 -12.57 13.11 -8.62
CA GLY A 310 -12.99 14.50 -8.47
C GLY A 310 -14.47 14.73 -8.73
N LEU A 311 -15.32 13.70 -8.54
CA LEU A 311 -16.76 13.76 -8.74
C LEU A 311 -17.51 13.92 -7.41
N ASP A 312 -18.73 14.47 -7.47
CA ASP A 312 -19.59 14.64 -6.31
C ASP A 312 -20.01 13.30 -5.70
N ALA A 313 -19.80 13.16 -4.40
CA ALA A 313 -20.11 11.98 -3.62
C ALA A 313 -21.25 12.21 -2.60
N ALA A 314 -21.96 13.32 -2.65
CA ALA A 314 -22.99 13.68 -1.67
C ALA A 314 -24.12 12.64 -1.58
N GLU A 315 -24.58 12.11 -2.72
CA GLU A 315 -25.63 11.09 -2.74
C GLU A 315 -25.18 9.79 -2.07
N PRO A 316 -24.08 9.13 -2.46
CA PRO A 316 -23.67 7.89 -1.82
C PRO A 316 -23.29 8.07 -0.34
N LEU A 317 -22.71 9.20 0.08
CA LEU A 317 -22.49 9.51 1.49
C LEU A 317 -23.80 9.59 2.27
N SER A 318 -24.84 10.22 1.69
CA SER A 318 -26.17 10.30 2.30
C SER A 318 -26.84 8.92 2.42
N LEU A 319 -26.71 8.08 1.38
CA LEU A 319 -27.21 6.71 1.38
C LEU A 319 -26.47 5.83 2.40
N ALA A 320 -25.17 6.00 2.55
CA ALA A 320 -24.39 5.32 3.58
C ALA A 320 -24.94 5.67 4.97
N ARG A 321 -25.11 6.96 5.26
CA ARG A 321 -25.68 7.42 6.53
C ARG A 321 -27.06 6.87 6.80
N LEU A 322 -27.97 6.92 5.81
CA LEU A 322 -29.30 6.33 5.93
C LEU A 322 -29.27 4.81 6.20
N ALA A 323 -28.29 4.10 5.64
CA ALA A 323 -28.13 2.67 5.91
C ALA A 323 -27.69 2.38 7.35
N LEU A 324 -26.90 3.28 7.96
CA LEU A 324 -26.35 3.11 9.30
C LEU A 324 -27.27 3.64 10.42
N GLN A 325 -28.21 4.52 10.08
CA GLN A 325 -29.17 5.08 11.04
C GLN A 325 -29.91 4.00 11.82
N HIS A 326 -30.16 4.28 13.08
CA HIS A 326 -30.92 3.43 14.00
C HIS A 326 -30.21 2.16 14.50
N SER A 327 -29.01 1.84 14.04
CA SER A 327 -28.21 0.79 14.64
C SER A 327 -27.65 1.25 15.99
N LYS A 328 -27.61 0.32 16.97
CA LYS A 328 -26.99 0.55 18.27
C LYS A 328 -25.65 -0.19 18.43
N ARG A 329 -25.20 -0.84 17.39
CA ARG A 329 -23.92 -1.56 17.41
C ARG A 329 -22.77 -0.56 17.42
N PRO A 330 -21.78 -0.71 18.32
CA PRO A 330 -20.71 0.28 18.51
C PRO A 330 -19.97 0.63 17.20
N GLU A 331 -19.63 -0.37 16.40
CA GLU A 331 -18.94 -0.20 15.12
C GLU A 331 -19.79 0.57 14.09
N VAL A 332 -21.11 0.38 14.09
CA VAL A 332 -22.01 1.11 13.18
C VAL A 332 -22.18 2.55 13.64
N VAL A 333 -22.25 2.78 14.94
CA VAL A 333 -22.32 4.14 15.52
C VAL A 333 -21.01 4.90 15.23
N ALA A 334 -19.85 4.25 15.39
CA ALA A 334 -18.57 4.85 15.07
C ALA A 334 -18.45 5.18 13.57
N ALA A 335 -18.87 4.28 12.69
CA ALA A 335 -18.90 4.51 11.25
C ALA A 335 -19.82 5.66 10.86
N ASP A 336 -21.03 5.77 11.45
CA ASP A 336 -21.96 6.88 11.19
C ASP A 336 -21.34 8.23 11.61
N ALA A 337 -20.63 8.29 12.73
CA ALA A 337 -19.91 9.49 13.15
C ALA A 337 -18.85 9.92 12.12
N LEU A 338 -18.10 8.97 11.56
CA LEU A 338 -17.10 9.27 10.51
C LEU A 338 -17.77 9.72 9.20
N VAL A 339 -18.92 9.15 8.84
CA VAL A 339 -19.69 9.63 7.66
C VAL A 339 -20.18 11.07 7.88
N GLN A 340 -20.57 11.44 9.09
CA GLN A 340 -20.93 12.83 9.41
C GLN A 340 -19.75 13.77 9.25
N VAL A 341 -18.56 13.37 9.70
CA VAL A 341 -17.32 14.14 9.47
C VAL A 341 -17.05 14.31 7.98
N ALA A 342 -17.16 13.22 7.18
CA ALA A 342 -16.99 13.29 5.74
C ALA A 342 -17.97 14.27 5.07
N GLN A 343 -19.25 14.24 5.48
CA GLN A 343 -20.27 15.17 4.97
C GLN A 343 -20.02 16.62 5.37
N GLN A 344 -19.51 16.86 6.59
CA GLN A 344 -19.17 18.20 7.05
C GLN A 344 -18.00 18.76 6.23
N ILE A 345 -16.94 17.99 6.03
CA ILE A 345 -15.79 18.41 5.24
C ILE A 345 -16.21 18.67 3.79
N ALA A 346 -17.03 17.81 3.19
CA ALA A 346 -17.54 18.01 1.84
C ALA A 346 -18.34 19.33 1.69
N ALA A 347 -19.06 19.75 2.74
CA ALA A 347 -19.82 20.99 2.75
C ALA A 347 -18.93 22.23 2.96
N GLU A 348 -17.90 22.12 3.79
CA GLU A 348 -16.99 23.23 4.15
C GLU A 348 -15.86 23.40 3.12
N HIS A 349 -15.40 22.30 2.51
CA HIS A 349 -14.25 22.24 1.59
C HIS A 349 -14.55 21.40 0.33
N PRO A 350 -15.52 21.82 -0.49
CA PRO A 350 -15.92 21.06 -1.69
C PRO A 350 -14.79 20.91 -2.73
N GLU A 351 -13.76 21.77 -2.65
CA GLU A 351 -12.57 21.71 -3.50
C GLU A 351 -11.54 20.66 -3.09
N GLN A 352 -11.75 19.98 -1.96
CA GLN A 352 -10.81 19.02 -1.38
C GLN A 352 -11.43 17.60 -1.26
N PRO A 353 -11.75 16.93 -2.37
CA PRO A 353 -12.46 15.64 -2.33
C PRO A 353 -11.67 14.53 -1.65
N LEU A 354 -10.34 14.56 -1.68
CA LEU A 354 -9.51 13.56 -0.98
C LEU A 354 -9.61 13.71 0.54
N ASP A 355 -9.87 14.90 0.99
CA ASP A 355 -10.06 15.22 2.38
C ASP A 355 -11.35 14.59 2.92
N VAL A 356 -12.36 14.52 2.12
CA VAL A 356 -13.61 13.82 2.42
C VAL A 356 -13.41 12.28 2.38
N ALA A 357 -12.48 11.81 1.56
CA ALA A 357 -12.29 10.38 1.35
C ALA A 357 -11.77 9.66 2.61
N LEU A 358 -10.88 10.27 3.40
CA LEU A 358 -10.29 9.59 4.56
C LEU A 358 -11.30 9.19 5.63
N PRO A 359 -12.20 10.06 6.14
CA PRO A 359 -13.21 9.62 7.08
C PRO A 359 -14.21 8.62 6.48
N ALA A 360 -14.51 8.72 5.17
CA ALA A 360 -15.33 7.72 4.48
C ALA A 360 -14.64 6.34 4.40
N LEU A 361 -13.33 6.32 4.15
CA LEU A 361 -12.51 5.11 4.21
C LEU A 361 -12.42 4.56 5.64
N GLY A 362 -12.29 5.44 6.64
CA GLY A 362 -12.33 5.07 8.05
C GLY A 362 -13.64 4.40 8.45
N ALA A 363 -14.77 4.96 8.02
CA ALA A 363 -16.08 4.37 8.23
C ALA A 363 -16.22 2.99 7.58
N GLN A 364 -15.75 2.86 6.33
CA GLN A 364 -15.74 1.57 5.62
C GLN A 364 -14.87 0.55 6.36
N LEU A 365 -13.71 0.97 6.84
CA LEU A 365 -12.78 0.11 7.58
C LEU A 365 -13.42 -0.40 8.89
N VAL A 366 -14.03 0.48 9.67
CA VAL A 366 -14.69 0.11 10.93
C VAL A 366 -15.82 -0.89 10.69
N LEU A 367 -16.64 -0.68 9.66
CA LEU A 367 -17.71 -1.60 9.28
C LEU A 367 -17.19 -2.97 8.80
N GLY A 368 -16.09 -2.97 8.03
CA GLY A 368 -15.51 -4.18 7.47
C GLY A 368 -14.70 -5.01 8.45
N THR A 369 -14.31 -4.42 9.61
CA THR A 369 -13.48 -5.06 10.63
C THR A 369 -14.07 -4.98 12.03
N PRO A 370 -15.30 -5.52 12.26
CA PRO A 370 -16.00 -5.39 13.54
C PRO A 370 -15.27 -6.07 14.71
N SER A 371 -14.57 -7.17 14.46
CA SER A 371 -13.82 -7.88 15.50
C SER A 371 -12.49 -7.20 15.87
N ALA A 372 -12.12 -6.14 15.16
CA ALA A 372 -10.92 -5.35 15.44
C ALA A 372 -11.18 -4.20 16.43
N SER A 373 -12.38 -4.08 16.98
CA SER A 373 -12.78 -3.05 17.94
C SER A 373 -12.34 -3.40 19.35
#